data_c14c9f34609d4486c22aa1eb8384151e
#
_entry.id   c14c9f34609d4486c22aa1eb8384151e
#
_cell.length_a   1.000
_cell.length_b   1.000
_cell.length_c   1.000
_cell.angle_alpha   90.00
_cell.angle_beta   90.00
_cell.angle_gamma   90.00
#
_symmetry.space_group_name_H-M   'P 1'
#
loop_
_entity.id
_entity.type
_entity.pdbx_description
1 polymer ?
#
loop_
_entity_poly.entity_id
_entity_poly.type
_entity_poly.pdbx_seq_one_letter_code
_entity_poly.pdbx_strand_id
1 'polypeptide(L)'
;MDKSTVIKIAEAYAKLVLQNFKPVEIILYGSYAKGTAREDSDIDIAIIVSKVVDDFLDEATLLYRLRHQIDNRIEPKLIVESHDYSGFLEDVRKTGYRIYPEV
;
A
#
# COMPACT_ATOMS: atom_id res chain seq x y z
N MET A 1 -10.40 13.90 4.91
CA MET A 1 -11.08 12.78 4.22
C MET A 1 -11.52 11.75 5.24
N ASP A 2 -12.70 11.19 5.08
CA ASP A 2 -13.10 10.12 5.99
C ASP A 2 -12.48 8.77 5.56
N LYS A 3 -12.55 7.80 6.45
CA LYS A 3 -11.94 6.48 6.21
C LYS A 3 -12.58 5.75 5.04
N SER A 4 -13.90 5.89 4.85
CA SER A 4 -14.62 5.26 3.74
C SER A 4 -14.10 5.76 2.38
N THR A 5 -13.89 7.07 2.25
CA THR A 5 -13.34 7.67 1.04
C THR A 5 -11.91 7.19 0.79
N VAL A 6 -11.09 7.14 1.84
CA VAL A 6 -9.71 6.66 1.75
C VAL A 6 -9.65 5.20 1.31
N ILE A 7 -10.53 4.37 1.85
CA ILE A 7 -10.61 2.95 1.46
C ILE A 7 -10.94 2.82 -0.04
N LYS A 8 -11.87 3.64 -0.54
CA LYS A 8 -12.20 3.63 -1.97
C LYS A 8 -11.03 4.04 -2.85
N ILE A 9 -10.27 5.04 -2.42
CA ILE A 9 -9.05 5.46 -3.11
C ILE A 9 -8.03 4.32 -3.10
N ALA A 10 -7.83 3.68 -1.95
CA ALA A 10 -6.90 2.57 -1.81
C ALA A 10 -7.31 1.38 -2.69
N GLU A 11 -8.60 1.09 -2.76
CA GLU A 11 -9.13 0.02 -3.61
C GLU A 11 -8.91 0.32 -5.10
N ALA A 12 -9.11 1.56 -5.53
CA ALA A 12 -8.86 1.96 -6.91
C ALA A 12 -7.37 1.83 -7.25
N TYR A 13 -6.50 2.25 -6.34
CA TYR A 13 -5.06 2.11 -6.52
C TYR A 13 -4.66 0.63 -6.57
N ALA A 14 -5.22 -0.19 -5.70
CA ALA A 14 -4.95 -1.63 -5.68
C ALA A 14 -5.30 -2.30 -7.01
N LYS A 15 -6.43 -1.95 -7.62
CA LYS A 15 -6.79 -2.47 -8.94
C LYS A 15 -5.75 -2.14 -10.00
N LEU A 16 -5.23 -0.92 -9.96
CA LEU A 16 -4.19 -0.50 -10.89
C LEU A 16 -2.87 -1.26 -10.63
N VAL A 17 -2.51 -1.44 -9.37
CA VAL A 17 -1.33 -2.23 -8.99
C VAL A 17 -1.45 -3.66 -9.50
N LEU A 18 -2.61 -4.28 -9.36
CA LEU A 18 -2.84 -5.66 -9.78
C LEU A 18 -2.76 -5.86 -11.30
N GLN A 19 -2.86 -4.78 -12.08
CA GLN A 19 -2.65 -4.83 -13.54
C GLN A 19 -1.15 -4.89 -13.89
N ASN A 20 -0.28 -4.51 -12.97
CA ASN A 20 1.16 -4.37 -13.22
C ASN A 20 2.03 -5.29 -12.35
N PHE A 21 1.50 -5.80 -11.25
CA PHE A 21 2.23 -6.59 -10.26
C PHE A 21 1.41 -7.79 -9.80
N LYS A 22 2.09 -8.74 -9.15
CA LYS A 22 1.45 -9.89 -8.50
C LYS A 22 1.80 -9.89 -7.02
N PRO A 23 1.24 -8.96 -6.23
CA PRO A 23 1.54 -8.89 -4.81
C PRO A 23 0.88 -10.03 -4.03
N VAL A 24 1.45 -10.33 -2.87
CA VAL A 24 0.84 -11.25 -1.89
C VAL A 24 -0.29 -10.54 -1.17
N GLU A 25 -0.05 -9.28 -0.78
CA GLU A 25 -1.03 -8.45 -0.06
C GLU A 25 -0.89 -6.98 -0.44
N ILE A 26 -1.98 -6.24 -0.30
CA ILE A 26 -2.01 -4.78 -0.35
C ILE A 26 -2.77 -4.32 0.88
N ILE A 27 -2.15 -3.48 1.71
CA ILE A 27 -2.70 -3.07 3.01
C ILE A 27 -2.64 -1.55 3.17
N LEU A 28 -3.78 -0.94 3.50
CA LEU A 28 -3.82 0.44 3.97
C LEU A 28 -3.34 0.45 5.40
N TYR A 29 -2.29 1.24 5.70
CA TYR A 29 -1.73 1.29 7.05
C TYR A 29 -1.53 2.75 7.48
N GLY A 30 -0.89 2.95 8.62
CA GLY A 30 -0.59 4.28 9.12
C GLY A 30 -1.79 4.97 9.72
N SER A 31 -1.80 6.31 9.64
CA SER A 31 -2.77 7.13 10.38
C SER A 31 -4.22 6.88 9.98
N TYR A 32 -4.53 6.67 8.71
CA TYR A 32 -5.91 6.41 8.30
C TYR A 32 -6.42 5.04 8.80
N ALA A 33 -5.56 4.04 8.83
CA ALA A 33 -5.94 2.72 9.36
C ALA A 33 -6.14 2.77 10.87
N LYS A 34 -5.33 3.58 11.58
CA LYS A 34 -5.37 3.69 13.03
C LYS A 34 -6.41 4.70 13.55
N GLY A 35 -7.03 5.46 12.67
CA GLY A 35 -8.02 6.48 13.06
C GLY A 35 -7.41 7.76 13.62
N THR A 36 -6.13 8.02 13.35
CA THR A 36 -5.40 9.21 13.84
C THR A 36 -5.08 10.20 12.74
N ALA A 37 -5.63 10.01 11.54
CA ALA A 37 -5.32 10.85 10.38
C ALA A 37 -5.83 12.28 10.57
N ARG A 38 -5.08 13.22 9.99
CA ARG A 38 -5.43 14.63 9.86
C ARG A 38 -5.76 14.92 8.38
N GLU A 39 -6.24 16.12 8.10
CA GLU A 39 -6.60 16.55 6.74
C GLU A 39 -5.46 16.39 5.73
N ASP A 40 -4.24 16.66 6.17
CA ASP A 40 -3.04 16.62 5.34
C ASP A 40 -2.26 15.30 5.42
N SER A 41 -2.84 14.29 6.06
CA SER A 41 -2.18 12.99 6.17
C SER A 41 -2.07 12.27 4.84
N ASP A 42 -0.92 11.60 4.62
CA ASP A 42 -0.72 10.75 3.47
C ASP A 42 -1.56 9.48 3.58
N ILE A 43 -1.82 8.88 2.42
CA ILE A 43 -2.53 7.60 2.34
C ILE A 43 -1.46 6.52 2.19
N ASP A 44 -1.09 5.89 3.30
CA ASP A 44 -0.02 4.90 3.32
C ASP A 44 -0.53 3.54 2.86
N ILE A 45 0.04 3.02 1.77
CA ILE A 45 -0.34 1.73 1.21
C ILE A 45 0.90 0.85 1.07
N ALA A 46 0.86 -0.31 1.72
CA ALA A 46 1.91 -1.31 1.62
C ALA A 46 1.58 -2.30 0.51
N ILE A 47 2.51 -2.50 -0.40
CA ILE A 47 2.42 -3.50 -1.45
C ILE A 47 3.45 -4.58 -1.10
N ILE A 48 2.96 -5.74 -0.68
CA ILE A 48 3.79 -6.83 -0.18
C ILE A 48 3.96 -7.86 -1.29
N VAL A 49 5.21 -8.13 -1.66
CA VAL A 49 5.54 -9.11 -2.69
C VAL A 49 6.40 -10.22 -2.10
N SER A 50 6.32 -11.42 -2.66
CA SER A 50 7.17 -12.54 -2.21
C SER A 50 8.61 -12.34 -2.66
N LYS A 51 8.80 -11.75 -3.84
CA LYS A 51 10.11 -11.43 -4.40
C LYS A 51 9.99 -10.29 -5.40
N VAL A 52 11.11 -9.62 -5.64
CA VAL A 52 11.23 -8.64 -6.72
C VAL A 52 11.52 -9.38 -8.01
N VAL A 53 10.79 -9.07 -9.08
CA VAL A 53 10.93 -9.75 -10.39
C VAL A 53 12.12 -9.19 -11.16
N ASP A 54 12.21 -7.87 -11.26
CA ASP A 54 13.27 -7.18 -12.00
C ASP A 54 14.23 -6.48 -11.06
N ASP A 55 13.90 -5.25 -10.66
CA ASP A 55 14.73 -4.41 -9.82
C ASP A 55 13.85 -3.70 -8.80
N PHE A 56 14.25 -3.74 -7.53
CA PHE A 56 13.46 -3.16 -6.44
C PHE A 56 13.17 -1.67 -6.67
N LEU A 57 14.19 -0.93 -7.06
CA LEU A 57 14.05 0.52 -7.24
C LEU A 57 13.13 0.85 -8.40
N ASP A 58 13.24 0.10 -9.50
CA ASP A 58 12.39 0.30 -10.67
C ASP A 58 10.93 -0.02 -10.33
N GLU A 59 10.68 -1.09 -9.60
CA GLU A 59 9.32 -1.48 -9.19
C GLU A 59 8.74 -0.47 -8.21
N ALA A 60 9.52 -0.02 -7.24
CA ALA A 60 9.09 1.02 -6.29
C ALA A 60 8.78 2.33 -7.02
N THR A 61 9.58 2.69 -8.01
CA THR A 61 9.36 3.88 -8.83
C THR A 61 8.07 3.79 -9.63
N LEU A 62 7.80 2.63 -10.22
CA LEU A 62 6.55 2.42 -10.95
C LEU A 62 5.34 2.55 -10.04
N LEU A 63 5.37 1.93 -8.86
CA LEU A 63 4.31 2.06 -7.87
C LEU A 63 4.05 3.53 -7.53
N TYR A 64 5.11 4.30 -7.33
CA TYR A 64 5.01 5.71 -7.03
C TYR A 64 4.37 6.50 -8.18
N ARG A 65 4.73 6.20 -9.42
CA ARG A 65 4.16 6.85 -10.61
C ARG A 65 2.68 6.51 -10.81
N LEU A 66 2.30 5.27 -10.56
CA LEU A 66 0.91 4.83 -10.72
C LEU A 66 -0.06 5.62 -9.86
N ARG A 67 0.39 6.13 -8.70
CA ARG A 67 -0.47 6.92 -7.82
C ARG A 67 -1.05 8.16 -8.49
N HIS A 68 -0.34 8.73 -9.47
CA HIS A 68 -0.81 9.94 -10.17
C HIS A 68 -2.11 9.73 -10.93
N GLN A 69 -2.43 8.50 -11.28
CA GLN A 69 -3.69 8.19 -11.96
C GLN A 69 -4.87 8.09 -10.99
N ILE A 70 -4.60 8.03 -9.69
CA ILE A 70 -5.61 7.84 -8.67
C ILE A 70 -5.64 9.03 -7.71
N ASP A 71 -4.59 9.21 -6.90
CA ASP A 71 -4.51 10.28 -5.91
C ASP A 71 -3.05 10.50 -5.51
N ASN A 72 -2.58 11.74 -5.59
CA ASN A 72 -1.18 12.07 -5.29
C ASN A 72 -0.83 12.00 -3.81
N ARG A 73 -1.81 11.81 -2.91
CA ARG A 73 -1.56 11.64 -1.48
C ARG A 73 -1.18 10.21 -1.13
N ILE A 74 -1.29 9.28 -2.07
CA ILE A 74 -0.89 7.90 -1.85
C ILE A 74 0.63 7.83 -1.71
N GLU A 75 1.08 7.21 -0.61
CA GLU A 75 2.48 6.89 -0.35
C GLU A 75 2.63 5.38 -0.39
N PRO A 76 2.99 4.82 -1.56
CA PRO A 76 3.15 3.38 -1.67
C PRO A 76 4.49 2.94 -1.11
N LYS A 77 4.50 1.80 -0.43
CA LYS A 77 5.72 1.19 0.07
C LYS A 77 5.80 -0.25 -0.41
N LEU A 78 6.86 -0.54 -1.16
CA LEU A 78 7.12 -1.90 -1.63
C LEU A 78 7.85 -2.67 -0.52
N ILE A 79 7.28 -3.80 -0.12
CA ILE A 79 7.84 -4.64 0.93
C ILE A 79 8.05 -6.05 0.37
N VAL A 80 9.29 -6.54 0.46
CA VAL A 80 9.61 -7.92 0.11
C VAL A 80 9.44 -8.75 1.38
N GLU A 81 8.49 -9.68 1.36
CA GLU A 81 8.06 -10.43 2.54
C GLU A 81 9.22 -11.11 3.29
N SER A 82 10.15 -11.69 2.56
CA SER A 82 11.29 -12.39 3.15
C SER A 82 12.38 -11.48 3.73
N HIS A 83 12.27 -10.16 3.52
CA HIS A 83 13.29 -9.18 3.94
C HIS A 83 12.78 -8.21 4.99
N ASP A 84 11.77 -8.61 5.77
CA ASP A 84 11.26 -7.78 6.86
C ASP A 84 11.99 -8.10 8.17
N TYR A 85 13.10 -7.38 8.39
CA TYR A 85 13.94 -7.59 9.58
C TYR A 85 13.54 -6.74 10.78
N SER A 86 12.67 -5.75 10.58
CA SER A 86 12.33 -4.78 11.62
C SER A 86 11.00 -5.06 12.33
N GLY A 87 10.24 -6.06 11.85
CA GLY A 87 8.88 -6.29 12.32
C GLY A 87 7.85 -5.31 11.76
N PHE A 88 8.25 -4.47 10.80
CA PHE A 88 7.36 -3.49 10.18
C PHE A 88 6.18 -4.16 9.51
N LEU A 89 6.42 -5.24 8.76
CA LEU A 89 5.37 -5.98 8.07
C LEU A 89 4.37 -6.59 9.05
N GLU A 90 4.86 -7.15 10.16
CA GLU A 90 4.00 -7.69 11.20
C GLU A 90 3.08 -6.61 11.76
N ASP A 91 3.63 -5.43 12.04
CA ASP A 91 2.84 -4.30 12.53
C ASP A 91 1.80 -3.85 11.51
N VAL A 92 2.18 -3.74 10.24
CA VAL A 92 1.28 -3.38 9.15
C VAL A 92 0.11 -4.38 9.05
N ARG A 93 0.40 -5.67 9.13
CA ARG A 93 -0.63 -6.71 9.07
C ARG A 93 -1.55 -6.67 10.28
N LYS A 94 -1.01 -6.35 11.43
CA LYS A 94 -1.76 -6.32 12.70
C LYS A 94 -2.68 -5.12 12.82
N THR A 95 -2.21 -3.94 12.38
CA THR A 95 -2.93 -2.67 12.59
C THR A 95 -3.54 -2.10 11.32
N GLY A 96 -3.18 -2.63 10.14
CA GLY A 96 -3.64 -2.13 8.86
C GLY A 96 -5.00 -2.67 8.44
N TYR A 97 -5.51 -2.11 7.36
CA TYR A 97 -6.75 -2.55 6.72
C TYR A 97 -6.38 -3.24 5.41
N ARG A 98 -6.63 -4.54 5.31
CA ARG A 98 -6.27 -5.31 4.13
C ARG A 98 -7.20 -5.01 2.96
N ILE A 99 -6.62 -4.55 1.85
CA ILE A 99 -7.32 -4.27 0.60
C ILE A 99 -7.31 -5.50 -0.31
N TYR A 100 -6.18 -6.19 -0.37
CA TYR A 100 -6.00 -7.37 -1.22
C TYR A 100 -5.16 -8.42 -0.46
N PRO A 101 -5.53 -9.71 -0.55
CA PRO A 101 -6.79 -10.21 -1.11
C PRO A 101 -7.98 -9.78 -0.28
N GLU A 102 -9.14 -9.72 -0.91
CA GLU A 102 -10.38 -9.41 -0.19
C GLU A 102 -10.72 -10.53 0.79
N VAL A 103 -11.31 -10.15 1.90
CA VAL A 103 -11.73 -11.10 2.94
C VAL A 103 -13.00 -11.82 2.53
#